data_556fe3aba49ab2d1d56d89948bdce2c5
#
_entry.id   556fe3aba49ab2d1d56d89948bdce2c5
#
_cell.length_a   1.000
_cell.length_b   1.000
_cell.length_c   1.000
_cell.angle_alpha   90.00
_cell.angle_beta   90.00
_cell.angle_gamma   90.00
#
_symmetry.space_group_name_H-M   'P 1'
#
loop_
_entity.id
_entity.type
_entity.pdbx_description
1 polymer ?
#
loop_
_entity_poly.entity_id
_entity_poly.type
_entity_poly.pdbx_seq_one_letter_code
_entity_poly.pdbx_strand_id
1 'polypeptide(L)'
;MSIAADPPPEDAPRVSRRGRPARYTQDDLVAVVAQVFLERGYDAASMEDLARASGLTKSSLYHHVSGKEQLLRLAVNRALDALDGVFEDEARQADSPVRRLEHVVRRTTEVLVAELPYVTLLLRLRGNTEVEREALERRRSVDARLAGLVQDAMDAGQIRSDIDPRLVTRLLFGMVNSLVEWYRPGGHSPHGPAGGPVAPTVPTSRDEAIVQAVVELALDGLHARRD
;
A
#
# COMPACT_ATOMS: atom_id res chain seq x y z
N MET A 1 -28.83 -26.97 72.28
CA MET A 1 -27.59 -27.12 71.49
C MET A 1 -27.87 -26.59 70.09
N SER A 2 -27.45 -25.35 69.87
CA SER A 2 -27.72 -24.64 68.61
C SER A 2 -26.43 -24.71 67.78
N ILE A 3 -26.51 -25.30 66.63
CA ILE A 3 -25.38 -25.39 65.71
C ILE A 3 -25.43 -24.16 64.83
N ALA A 4 -24.46 -23.26 64.97
CA ALA A 4 -24.26 -22.13 64.08
C ALA A 4 -23.62 -22.62 62.77
N ALA A 5 -24.24 -22.21 61.66
CA ALA A 5 -23.74 -22.46 60.33
C ALA A 5 -22.67 -21.44 60.00
N ASP A 6 -21.52 -21.89 59.51
CA ASP A 6 -20.39 -21.11 58.98
C ASP A 6 -20.80 -20.35 57.71
N PRO A 7 -20.34 -19.11 57.52
CA PRO A 7 -20.54 -18.37 56.28
C PRO A 7 -19.64 -18.92 55.16
N PRO A 8 -20.04 -18.85 53.88
CA PRO A 8 -19.24 -19.32 52.76
C PRO A 8 -18.08 -18.38 52.46
N PRO A 9 -16.95 -18.92 51.91
CA PRO A 9 -15.75 -18.14 51.63
C PRO A 9 -15.95 -17.12 50.52
N GLU A 10 -15.67 -15.85 50.83
CA GLU A 10 -15.48 -14.76 49.85
C GLU A 10 -14.10 -14.94 49.23
N ASP A 11 -14.01 -15.58 48.08
CA ASP A 11 -12.97 -15.31 47.05
C ASP A 11 -13.22 -16.16 45.81
N ALA A 12 -14.24 -15.75 45.02
CA ALA A 12 -14.31 -16.14 43.62
C ALA A 12 -13.57 -15.10 42.79
N PRO A 13 -12.57 -15.48 41.95
CA PRO A 13 -11.89 -14.52 41.09
C PRO A 13 -12.91 -13.90 40.13
N ARG A 14 -13.10 -12.58 40.24
CA ARG A 14 -13.89 -11.79 39.30
C ARG A 14 -13.26 -11.95 37.92
N VAL A 15 -13.91 -12.71 37.04
CA VAL A 15 -13.60 -12.79 35.64
C VAL A 15 -13.63 -11.37 35.08
N SER A 16 -12.46 -10.83 34.82
CA SER A 16 -12.27 -9.53 34.16
C SER A 16 -13.12 -9.51 32.90
N ARG A 17 -14.09 -8.61 32.86
CA ARG A 17 -14.85 -8.30 31.64
C ARG A 17 -13.83 -7.97 30.57
N ARG A 18 -13.71 -8.86 29.56
CA ARG A 18 -12.95 -8.62 28.34
C ARG A 18 -13.24 -7.19 27.88
N GLY A 19 -12.16 -6.42 27.74
CA GLY A 19 -12.21 -5.04 27.31
C GLY A 19 -13.09 -4.91 26.06
N ARG A 20 -13.81 -3.79 25.99
CA ARG A 20 -14.61 -3.35 24.84
C ARG A 20 -13.76 -3.60 23.59
N PRO A 21 -14.23 -4.37 22.58
CA PRO A 21 -13.45 -4.61 21.38
C PRO A 21 -12.98 -3.27 20.82
N ALA A 22 -11.69 -3.18 20.51
CA ALA A 22 -11.10 -1.99 19.88
C ALA A 22 -12.01 -1.61 18.71
N ARG A 23 -12.39 -0.33 18.66
CA ARG A 23 -13.34 0.18 17.67
C ARG A 23 -12.72 -0.07 16.30
N TYR A 24 -13.28 -1.01 15.54
CA TYR A 24 -12.82 -1.34 14.20
C TYR A 24 -12.84 -0.06 13.36
N THR A 25 -11.68 0.35 12.86
CA THR A 25 -11.56 1.57 12.06
C THR A 25 -11.86 1.28 10.60
N GLN A 26 -12.16 2.32 9.82
CA GLN A 26 -12.31 2.17 8.38
C GLN A 26 -11.02 1.65 7.73
N ASP A 27 -9.85 2.07 8.23
CA ASP A 27 -8.55 1.63 7.73
C ASP A 27 -8.33 0.13 7.98
N ASP A 28 -8.72 -0.39 9.16
CA ASP A 28 -8.68 -1.82 9.44
C ASP A 28 -9.55 -2.62 8.46
N LEU A 29 -10.74 -2.09 8.16
CA LEU A 29 -11.65 -2.70 7.20
C LEU A 29 -11.03 -2.73 5.79
N VAL A 30 -10.49 -1.61 5.33
CA VAL A 30 -9.89 -1.49 4.00
C VAL A 30 -8.67 -2.40 3.86
N ALA A 31 -7.87 -2.56 4.93
CA ALA A 31 -6.74 -3.49 4.94
C ALA A 31 -7.17 -4.95 4.73
N VAL A 32 -8.17 -5.41 5.48
CA VAL A 32 -8.71 -6.77 5.33
C VAL A 32 -9.32 -6.98 3.95
N VAL A 33 -10.07 -5.99 3.46
CA VAL A 33 -10.72 -6.05 2.15
C VAL A 33 -9.70 -6.14 1.02
N ALA A 34 -8.63 -5.33 1.06
CA ALA A 34 -7.56 -5.39 0.08
C ALA A 34 -6.94 -6.80 0.01
N GLN A 35 -6.72 -7.42 1.17
CA GLN A 35 -6.20 -8.79 1.23
C GLN A 35 -7.16 -9.79 0.59
N VAL A 36 -8.45 -9.74 0.89
CA VAL A 36 -9.46 -10.63 0.28
C VAL A 36 -9.51 -10.45 -1.25
N PHE A 37 -9.45 -9.21 -1.73
CA PHE A 37 -9.43 -8.93 -3.17
C PHE A 37 -8.16 -9.45 -3.85
N LEU A 38 -7.01 -9.42 -3.18
CA LEU A 38 -5.75 -9.98 -3.70
C LEU A 38 -5.79 -11.52 -3.76
N GLU A 39 -6.38 -12.17 -2.75
CA GLU A 39 -6.43 -13.62 -2.64
C GLU A 39 -7.46 -14.26 -3.59
N ARG A 40 -8.66 -13.67 -3.66
CA ARG A 40 -9.80 -14.25 -4.39
C ARG A 40 -10.09 -13.58 -5.72
N GLY A 41 -9.57 -12.38 -5.93
CA GLY A 41 -9.97 -11.48 -7.01
C GLY A 41 -11.22 -10.67 -6.64
N TYR A 42 -11.31 -9.46 -7.21
CA TYR A 42 -12.44 -8.56 -6.96
C TYR A 42 -13.78 -9.18 -7.36
N ASP A 43 -13.88 -9.77 -8.55
CA ASP A 43 -15.14 -10.30 -9.07
C ASP A 43 -15.68 -11.46 -8.23
N ALA A 44 -14.81 -12.37 -7.80
CA ALA A 44 -15.18 -13.56 -7.04
C ALA A 44 -15.48 -13.28 -5.56
N ALA A 45 -14.96 -12.17 -4.99
CA ALA A 45 -15.22 -11.80 -3.61
C ALA A 45 -16.65 -11.29 -3.42
N SER A 46 -17.38 -11.86 -2.46
CA SER A 46 -18.74 -11.43 -2.07
C SER A 46 -18.71 -10.53 -0.83
N MET A 47 -19.75 -9.72 -0.62
CA MET A 47 -19.91 -8.95 0.62
C MET A 47 -19.96 -9.83 1.88
N GLU A 48 -20.34 -11.10 1.74
CA GLU A 48 -20.34 -12.06 2.84
C GLU A 48 -18.93 -12.54 3.18
N ASP A 49 -18.09 -12.76 2.15
CA ASP A 49 -16.67 -13.08 2.35
C ASP A 49 -15.93 -11.94 3.04
N LEU A 50 -16.19 -10.69 2.62
CA LEU A 50 -15.61 -9.50 3.21
C LEU A 50 -16.06 -9.30 4.68
N ALA A 51 -17.34 -9.50 4.98
CA ALA A 51 -17.86 -9.45 6.34
C ALA A 51 -17.22 -10.53 7.23
N ARG A 52 -17.12 -11.76 6.73
CA ARG A 52 -16.47 -12.87 7.44
C ARG A 52 -15.00 -12.60 7.73
N ALA A 53 -14.26 -12.14 6.73
CA ALA A 53 -12.84 -11.82 6.86
C ALA A 53 -12.57 -10.68 7.86
N SER A 54 -13.46 -9.67 7.88
CA SER A 54 -13.36 -8.53 8.81
C SER A 54 -13.94 -8.80 10.20
N GLY A 55 -14.49 -9.99 10.45
CA GLY A 55 -15.14 -10.30 11.73
C GLY A 55 -16.43 -9.51 11.99
N LEU A 56 -17.01 -8.91 10.94
CA LEU A 56 -18.24 -8.15 11.00
C LEU A 56 -19.44 -8.98 10.52
N THR A 57 -20.65 -8.57 10.92
CA THR A 57 -21.85 -9.06 10.26
C THR A 57 -22.04 -8.33 8.93
N LYS A 58 -22.73 -8.96 7.98
CA LYS A 58 -23.07 -8.33 6.69
C LYS A 58 -23.81 -7.01 6.87
N SER A 59 -24.74 -6.95 7.83
CA SER A 59 -25.46 -5.72 8.17
C SER A 59 -24.53 -4.63 8.71
N SER A 60 -23.59 -5.00 9.61
CA SER A 60 -22.61 -4.05 10.13
C SER A 60 -21.70 -3.51 9.00
N LEU A 61 -21.29 -4.36 8.05
CA LEU A 61 -20.49 -3.93 6.92
C LEU A 61 -21.21 -2.89 6.06
N TYR A 62 -22.51 -3.09 5.79
CA TYR A 62 -23.34 -2.12 5.05
C TYR A 62 -23.59 -0.80 5.79
N HIS A 63 -23.37 -0.73 7.11
CA HIS A 63 -23.36 0.56 7.83
C HIS A 63 -22.09 1.37 7.57
N HIS A 64 -21.00 0.74 7.16
CA HIS A 64 -19.75 1.43 6.86
C HIS A 64 -19.60 1.78 5.37
N VAL A 65 -20.20 0.97 4.48
CA VAL A 65 -20.02 1.13 3.03
C VAL A 65 -21.31 0.75 2.27
N SER A 66 -21.50 1.39 1.12
CA SER A 66 -22.65 1.13 0.24
C SER A 66 -22.54 -0.20 -0.53
N GLY A 67 -21.32 -0.76 -0.65
CA GLY A 67 -21.11 -2.01 -1.36
C GLY A 67 -19.63 -2.31 -1.67
N LYS A 68 -19.42 -3.38 -2.42
CA LYS A 68 -18.09 -3.89 -2.80
C LYS A 68 -17.28 -2.88 -3.61
N GLU A 69 -17.94 -2.11 -4.46
CA GLU A 69 -17.30 -1.10 -5.32
C GLU A 69 -16.73 0.06 -4.50
N GLN A 70 -17.45 0.51 -3.46
CA GLN A 70 -16.94 1.53 -2.55
C GLN A 70 -15.70 1.03 -1.78
N LEU A 71 -15.67 -0.24 -1.38
CA LEU A 71 -14.52 -0.84 -0.73
C LEU A 71 -13.30 -0.91 -1.66
N LEU A 72 -13.51 -1.26 -2.94
CA LEU A 72 -12.46 -1.20 -3.95
C LEU A 72 -11.94 0.22 -4.10
N ARG A 73 -12.84 1.22 -4.23
CA ARG A 73 -12.49 2.64 -4.35
C ARG A 73 -11.63 3.11 -3.17
N LEU A 74 -12.00 2.76 -1.95
CA LEU A 74 -11.23 3.11 -0.75
C LEU A 74 -9.83 2.48 -0.78
N ALA A 75 -9.73 1.21 -1.14
CA ALA A 75 -8.45 0.51 -1.18
C ALA A 75 -7.51 1.06 -2.26
N VAL A 76 -8.01 1.31 -3.47
CA VAL A 76 -7.15 1.83 -4.57
C VAL A 76 -6.81 3.30 -4.39
N ASN A 77 -7.74 4.10 -3.83
CA ASN A 77 -7.47 5.50 -3.54
C ASN A 77 -6.36 5.66 -2.50
N ARG A 78 -6.27 4.79 -1.49
CA ARG A 78 -5.18 4.83 -0.53
C ARG A 78 -3.80 4.78 -1.21
N ALA A 79 -3.60 3.87 -2.17
CA ALA A 79 -2.35 3.81 -2.95
C ALA A 79 -2.15 5.05 -3.82
N LEU A 80 -3.21 5.51 -4.50
CA LEU A 80 -3.15 6.65 -5.38
C LEU A 80 -2.90 7.97 -4.63
N ASP A 81 -3.54 8.17 -3.49
CA ASP A 81 -3.34 9.36 -2.64
C ASP A 81 -1.91 9.40 -2.09
N ALA A 82 -1.35 8.25 -1.68
CA ALA A 82 0.04 8.14 -1.27
C ALA A 82 1.02 8.48 -2.43
N LEU A 83 0.73 8.02 -3.65
CA LEU A 83 1.52 8.34 -4.84
C LEU A 83 1.39 9.81 -5.26
N ASP A 84 0.19 10.40 -5.21
CA ASP A 84 -0.01 11.82 -5.49
C ASP A 84 0.76 12.70 -4.49
N GLY A 85 0.76 12.31 -3.20
CA GLY A 85 1.54 12.98 -2.15
C GLY A 85 3.05 13.04 -2.43
N VAL A 86 3.61 12.02 -3.09
CA VAL A 86 5.04 12.03 -3.51
C VAL A 86 5.34 13.22 -4.42
N PHE A 87 4.47 13.48 -5.38
CA PHE A 87 4.66 14.58 -6.33
C PHE A 87 4.30 15.96 -5.76
N GLU A 88 3.43 16.03 -4.76
CA GLU A 88 3.16 17.26 -4.03
C GLU A 88 4.38 17.68 -3.19
N ASP A 89 5.04 16.71 -2.55
CA ASP A 89 6.27 16.93 -1.79
C ASP A 89 7.43 17.33 -2.72
N GLU A 90 7.55 16.68 -3.90
CA GLU A 90 8.54 16.99 -4.91
C GLU A 90 8.40 18.46 -5.40
N ALA A 91 7.18 18.89 -5.71
CA ALA A 91 6.90 20.24 -6.21
C ALA A 91 7.31 21.36 -5.24
N ARG A 92 7.50 21.04 -3.95
CA ARG A 92 7.97 21.99 -2.92
C ARG A 92 9.49 22.08 -2.85
N GLN A 93 10.22 21.20 -3.56
CA GLN A 93 11.67 21.17 -3.53
C GLN A 93 12.26 22.04 -4.65
N ALA A 94 13.17 22.96 -4.27
CA ALA A 94 13.89 23.83 -5.21
C ALA A 94 15.21 23.19 -5.67
N ASP A 95 15.21 21.88 -5.91
CA ASP A 95 16.40 21.11 -6.29
C ASP A 95 16.58 21.01 -7.82
N SER A 96 17.75 20.52 -8.24
CA SER A 96 17.99 20.22 -9.65
C SER A 96 17.05 19.13 -10.16
N PRO A 97 16.70 19.10 -11.47
CA PRO A 97 15.79 18.10 -12.03
C PRO A 97 16.16 16.64 -11.69
N VAL A 98 17.46 16.29 -11.72
CA VAL A 98 17.89 14.93 -11.36
C VAL A 98 17.67 14.62 -9.88
N ARG A 99 17.82 15.58 -8.98
CA ARG A 99 17.53 15.40 -7.55
C ARG A 99 16.05 15.23 -7.29
N ARG A 100 15.22 15.97 -8.00
CA ARG A 100 13.76 15.83 -7.96
C ARG A 100 13.35 14.44 -8.46
N LEU A 101 13.95 13.96 -9.56
CA LEU A 101 13.74 12.61 -10.08
C LEU A 101 14.16 11.54 -9.06
N GLU A 102 15.35 11.68 -8.45
CA GLU A 102 15.84 10.79 -7.38
C GLU A 102 14.83 10.73 -6.22
N HIS A 103 14.37 11.89 -5.76
CA HIS A 103 13.38 11.99 -4.68
C HIS A 103 12.11 11.21 -5.02
N VAL A 104 11.55 11.42 -6.22
CA VAL A 104 10.32 10.75 -6.63
C VAL A 104 10.51 9.23 -6.74
N VAL A 105 11.63 8.75 -7.30
CA VAL A 105 11.92 7.30 -7.36
C VAL A 105 12.03 6.70 -5.95
N ARG A 106 12.74 7.36 -5.04
CA ARG A 106 12.89 6.96 -3.65
C ARG A 106 11.53 6.88 -2.95
N ARG A 107 10.78 7.99 -2.96
CA ARG A 107 9.50 8.10 -2.27
C ARG A 107 8.44 7.15 -2.84
N THR A 108 8.41 6.95 -4.16
CA THR A 108 7.52 5.97 -4.79
C THR A 108 7.85 4.54 -4.34
N THR A 109 9.13 4.21 -4.20
CA THR A 109 9.56 2.90 -3.69
C THR A 109 9.16 2.73 -2.22
N GLU A 110 9.35 3.75 -1.39
CA GLU A 110 8.91 3.76 0.01
C GLU A 110 7.39 3.58 0.13
N VAL A 111 6.60 4.28 -0.68
CA VAL A 111 5.13 4.11 -0.73
C VAL A 111 4.76 2.69 -1.12
N LEU A 112 5.44 2.10 -2.12
CA LEU A 112 5.15 0.72 -2.53
C LEU A 112 5.42 -0.26 -1.39
N VAL A 113 6.51 -0.11 -0.67
CA VAL A 113 6.87 -0.95 0.47
C VAL A 113 5.87 -0.79 1.61
N ALA A 114 5.51 0.45 1.96
CA ALA A 114 4.59 0.77 3.05
C ALA A 114 3.13 0.36 2.76
N GLU A 115 2.68 0.57 1.53
CA GLU A 115 1.30 0.38 1.09
C GLU A 115 1.15 -0.84 0.15
N LEU A 116 2.01 -1.85 0.30
CA LEU A 116 2.16 -2.99 -0.61
C LEU A 116 0.84 -3.66 -1.03
N PRO A 117 -0.11 -3.98 -0.13
CA PRO A 117 -1.38 -4.61 -0.54
C PRO A 117 -2.20 -3.73 -1.47
N TYR A 118 -2.25 -2.44 -1.20
CA TYR A 118 -3.05 -1.48 -1.97
C TYR A 118 -2.42 -1.17 -3.32
N VAL A 119 -1.08 -1.01 -3.36
CA VAL A 119 -0.34 -0.85 -4.62
C VAL A 119 -0.45 -2.12 -5.47
N THR A 120 -0.34 -3.31 -4.86
CA THR A 120 -0.52 -4.58 -5.57
C THR A 120 -1.93 -4.68 -6.18
N LEU A 121 -2.95 -4.28 -5.43
CA LEU A 121 -4.33 -4.26 -5.93
C LEU A 121 -4.48 -3.28 -7.10
N LEU A 122 -3.94 -2.06 -6.98
CA LEU A 122 -3.93 -1.05 -8.03
C LEU A 122 -3.26 -1.55 -9.32
N LEU A 123 -2.13 -2.28 -9.19
CA LEU A 123 -1.40 -2.83 -10.34
C LEU A 123 -2.15 -3.99 -11.04
N ARG A 124 -3.09 -4.65 -10.36
CA ARG A 124 -3.90 -5.75 -10.90
C ARG A 124 -5.20 -5.31 -11.56
N LEU A 125 -5.57 -4.03 -11.50
CA LEU A 125 -6.79 -3.51 -12.12
C LEU A 125 -6.77 -3.68 -13.64
N ARG A 126 -7.94 -4.00 -14.20
CA ARG A 126 -8.12 -4.24 -15.65
C ARG A 126 -9.03 -3.22 -16.34
N GLY A 127 -9.76 -2.40 -15.58
CA GLY A 127 -10.70 -1.42 -16.10
C GLY A 127 -12.11 -1.96 -16.34
N ASN A 128 -12.48 -3.04 -15.66
CA ASN A 128 -13.79 -3.68 -15.81
C ASN A 128 -14.93 -2.85 -15.19
N THR A 129 -14.64 -2.09 -14.13
CA THR A 129 -15.61 -1.24 -13.44
C THR A 129 -15.28 0.24 -13.64
N GLU A 130 -16.23 1.13 -13.30
CA GLU A 130 -15.98 2.59 -13.32
C GLU A 130 -14.85 2.98 -12.37
N VAL A 131 -14.87 2.45 -11.14
CA VAL A 131 -13.80 2.67 -10.15
C VAL A 131 -12.43 2.26 -10.69
N GLU A 132 -12.35 1.13 -11.39
CA GLU A 132 -11.09 0.69 -12.00
C GLU A 132 -10.63 1.65 -13.11
N ARG A 133 -11.55 2.12 -13.95
CA ARG A 133 -11.20 3.07 -15.03
C ARG A 133 -10.70 4.40 -14.47
N GLU A 134 -11.39 4.96 -13.48
CA GLU A 134 -10.96 6.17 -12.76
C GLU A 134 -9.56 6.00 -12.15
N ALA A 135 -9.32 4.87 -11.46
CA ALA A 135 -8.03 4.57 -10.85
C ALA A 135 -6.89 4.43 -11.88
N LEU A 136 -7.16 3.77 -13.00
CA LEU A 136 -6.20 3.64 -14.10
C LEU A 136 -5.90 4.99 -14.78
N GLU A 137 -6.86 5.89 -14.83
CA GLU A 137 -6.65 7.24 -15.34
C GLU A 137 -5.77 8.08 -14.42
N ARG A 138 -6.03 8.06 -13.12
CA ARG A 138 -5.13 8.69 -12.12
C ARG A 138 -3.72 8.12 -12.20
N ARG A 139 -3.57 6.81 -12.35
CA ARG A 139 -2.26 6.18 -12.52
C ARG A 139 -1.53 6.67 -13.77
N ARG A 140 -2.22 6.85 -14.91
CA ARG A 140 -1.63 7.44 -16.13
C ARG A 140 -1.15 8.87 -15.89
N SER A 141 -1.85 9.65 -15.06
CA SER A 141 -1.41 10.99 -14.65
C SER A 141 -0.10 10.94 -13.87
N VAL A 142 0.05 9.98 -12.94
CA VAL A 142 1.30 9.73 -12.21
C VAL A 142 2.45 9.39 -13.18
N ASP A 143 2.20 8.49 -14.14
CA ASP A 143 3.18 8.13 -15.18
C ASP A 143 3.62 9.36 -16.00
N ALA A 144 2.67 10.23 -16.37
CA ALA A 144 2.94 11.44 -17.14
C ALA A 144 3.76 12.48 -16.34
N ARG A 145 3.51 12.62 -15.04
CA ARG A 145 4.27 13.51 -14.16
C ARG A 145 5.73 13.05 -14.04
N LEU A 146 5.96 11.75 -13.87
CA LEU A 146 7.33 11.22 -13.85
C LEU A 146 8.03 11.42 -15.20
N ALA A 147 7.34 11.21 -16.32
CA ALA A 147 7.90 11.45 -17.64
C ALA A 147 8.32 12.93 -17.84
N GLY A 148 7.57 13.87 -17.26
CA GLY A 148 7.95 15.28 -17.24
C GLY A 148 9.27 15.52 -16.49
N LEU A 149 9.43 14.93 -15.29
CA LEU A 149 10.68 15.05 -14.52
C LEU A 149 11.88 14.43 -15.25
N VAL A 150 11.67 13.29 -15.92
CA VAL A 150 12.72 12.67 -16.75
C VAL A 150 13.12 13.61 -17.88
N GLN A 151 12.14 14.23 -18.58
CA GLN A 151 12.42 15.18 -19.64
C GLN A 151 13.19 16.40 -19.13
N ASP A 152 12.75 17.00 -18.00
CA ASP A 152 13.44 18.14 -17.38
C ASP A 152 14.92 17.83 -17.06
N ALA A 153 15.18 16.62 -16.56
CA ALA A 153 16.55 16.18 -16.24
C ALA A 153 17.40 15.94 -17.50
N MET A 154 16.79 15.47 -18.61
CA MET A 154 17.44 15.34 -19.92
C MET A 154 17.78 16.71 -20.51
N ASP A 155 16.82 17.64 -20.49
CA ASP A 155 16.99 18.99 -21.03
C ASP A 155 18.05 19.77 -20.26
N ALA A 156 18.20 19.52 -18.97
CA ALA A 156 19.25 20.06 -18.13
C ALA A 156 20.62 19.37 -18.32
N GLY A 157 20.72 18.35 -19.16
CA GLY A 157 21.95 17.58 -19.40
C GLY A 157 22.45 16.76 -18.19
N GLN A 158 21.58 16.50 -17.23
CA GLN A 158 21.92 15.82 -15.97
C GLN A 158 21.80 14.30 -16.08
N ILE A 159 21.00 13.82 -17.03
CA ILE A 159 20.91 12.40 -17.39
C ILE A 159 21.04 12.22 -18.90
N ARG A 160 21.25 10.99 -19.33
CA ARG A 160 21.35 10.62 -20.76
C ARG A 160 20.05 10.96 -21.49
N SER A 161 20.16 11.43 -22.74
CA SER A 161 19.04 11.85 -23.59
C SER A 161 18.87 10.98 -24.83
N ASP A 162 19.62 9.87 -24.93
CA ASP A 162 19.56 8.93 -26.08
C ASP A 162 18.43 7.89 -25.96
N ILE A 163 17.64 7.92 -24.90
CA ILE A 163 16.48 7.05 -24.65
C ILE A 163 15.22 7.92 -24.52
N ASP A 164 14.13 7.48 -25.14
CA ASP A 164 12.84 8.17 -25.02
C ASP A 164 12.39 8.30 -23.55
N PRO A 165 11.98 9.50 -23.07
CA PRO A 165 11.62 9.74 -21.67
C PRO A 165 10.49 8.85 -21.17
N ARG A 166 9.53 8.48 -22.03
CA ARG A 166 8.43 7.56 -21.67
C ARG A 166 8.93 6.14 -21.48
N LEU A 167 9.95 5.75 -22.27
CA LEU A 167 10.59 4.44 -22.08
C LEU A 167 11.38 4.41 -20.77
N VAL A 168 12.14 5.46 -20.45
CA VAL A 168 12.82 5.60 -19.15
C VAL A 168 11.81 5.49 -18.01
N THR A 169 10.71 6.24 -18.05
CA THR A 169 9.63 6.21 -17.06
C THR A 169 9.08 4.80 -16.90
N ARG A 170 8.81 4.09 -18.00
CA ARG A 170 8.29 2.73 -17.97
C ARG A 170 9.28 1.74 -17.33
N LEU A 171 10.57 1.90 -17.59
CA LEU A 171 11.62 1.06 -17.00
C LEU A 171 11.77 1.35 -15.51
N LEU A 172 11.75 2.61 -15.08
CA LEU A 172 11.79 3.00 -13.67
C LEU A 172 10.61 2.40 -12.90
N PHE A 173 9.37 2.63 -13.37
CA PHE A 173 8.19 2.03 -12.74
C PHE A 173 8.17 0.51 -12.85
N GLY A 174 8.70 -0.06 -13.94
CA GLY A 174 8.85 -1.51 -14.08
C GLY A 174 9.73 -2.09 -12.98
N MET A 175 10.87 -1.45 -12.68
CA MET A 175 11.78 -1.83 -11.60
C MET A 175 11.08 -1.72 -10.24
N VAL A 176 10.49 -0.57 -9.92
CA VAL A 176 9.78 -0.36 -8.65
C VAL A 176 8.62 -1.35 -8.50
N ASN A 177 7.77 -1.48 -9.52
CA ASN A 177 6.59 -2.34 -9.46
C ASN A 177 6.94 -3.84 -9.39
N SER A 178 8.14 -4.26 -9.83
CA SER A 178 8.58 -5.65 -9.68
C SER A 178 8.63 -6.11 -8.22
N LEU A 179 8.77 -5.20 -7.29
CA LEU A 179 8.76 -5.49 -5.84
C LEU A 179 7.49 -6.23 -5.42
N VAL A 180 6.32 -5.97 -6.01
CA VAL A 180 5.06 -6.64 -5.63
C VAL A 180 5.10 -8.16 -5.82
N GLU A 181 5.98 -8.66 -6.69
CA GLU A 181 6.07 -10.08 -7.00
C GLU A 181 6.90 -10.85 -5.95
N TRP A 182 7.94 -10.25 -5.42
CA TRP A 182 8.91 -10.96 -4.58
C TRP A 182 9.13 -10.34 -3.18
N TYR A 183 8.87 -9.05 -2.99
CA TYR A 183 9.02 -8.43 -1.69
C TYR A 183 7.97 -8.92 -0.71
N ARG A 184 8.40 -9.20 0.54
CA ARG A 184 7.52 -9.59 1.65
C ARG A 184 7.92 -8.79 2.89
N PRO A 185 7.01 -7.96 3.44
CA PRO A 185 7.26 -7.21 4.67
C PRO A 185 7.65 -8.13 5.83
N GLY A 186 8.60 -7.67 6.65
CA GLY A 186 8.99 -8.38 7.87
C GLY A 186 9.81 -9.66 7.70
N GLY A 187 10.25 -10.01 6.50
CA GLY A 187 11.18 -11.11 6.24
C GLY A 187 10.69 -12.51 6.65
N HIS A 188 9.37 -12.74 6.73
CA HIS A 188 8.82 -14.04 7.08
C HIS A 188 8.87 -15.01 5.89
N SER A 189 9.34 -16.22 6.19
CA SER A 189 9.34 -17.40 5.34
C SER A 189 7.93 -17.65 4.77
N PRO A 190 7.77 -18.25 3.57
CA PRO A 190 6.46 -18.48 2.93
C PRO A 190 5.53 -19.46 3.68
N HIS A 191 5.86 -19.87 4.92
CA HIS A 191 5.16 -20.87 5.72
C HIS A 191 4.71 -20.39 7.11
N GLY A 192 4.55 -19.07 7.33
CA GLY A 192 3.91 -18.55 8.55
C GLY A 192 2.37 -18.59 8.45
N PRO A 193 1.62 -18.69 9.57
CA PRO A 193 0.18 -18.78 9.55
C PRO A 193 -0.42 -17.52 8.93
N ALA A 194 -1.22 -17.71 7.88
CA ALA A 194 -2.01 -16.66 7.25
C ALA A 194 -3.08 -16.16 8.24
N GLY A 195 -3.18 -14.84 8.42
CA GLY A 195 -4.37 -14.26 9.02
C GLY A 195 -4.15 -13.43 10.29
N GLY A 196 -3.52 -12.26 10.15
CA GLY A 196 -3.65 -11.16 11.09
C GLY A 196 -3.79 -9.84 10.33
N PRO A 197 -4.46 -8.82 10.88
CA PRO A 197 -4.53 -7.51 10.26
C PRO A 197 -3.10 -6.98 10.03
N VAL A 198 -2.82 -6.58 8.79
CA VAL A 198 -1.53 -5.96 8.43
C VAL A 198 -1.51 -4.58 9.09
N ALA A 199 -0.83 -4.49 10.23
CA ALA A 199 -0.54 -3.19 10.84
C ALA A 199 0.37 -2.38 9.89
N PRO A 200 0.28 -1.04 9.90
CA PRO A 200 1.20 -0.19 9.15
C PRO A 200 2.64 -0.56 9.54
N THR A 201 3.41 -0.97 8.55
CA THR A 201 4.75 -1.51 8.77
C THR A 201 5.70 -0.35 9.02
N VAL A 202 6.34 -0.32 10.19
CA VAL A 202 7.49 0.56 10.43
C VAL A 202 8.61 0.07 9.52
N PRO A 203 9.23 0.95 8.69
CA PRO A 203 10.33 0.56 7.81
C PRO A 203 11.43 -0.15 8.60
N THR A 204 11.91 -1.27 8.06
CA THR A 204 13.03 -2.02 8.63
C THR A 204 14.33 -1.63 7.91
N SER A 205 15.47 -1.95 8.48
CA SER A 205 16.77 -1.76 7.81
C SER A 205 16.84 -2.46 6.45
N ARG A 206 16.09 -3.53 6.26
CA ARG A 206 15.96 -4.24 4.98
C ARG A 206 15.17 -3.43 3.95
N ASP A 207 14.09 -2.78 4.39
CA ASP A 207 13.26 -1.96 3.52
C ASP A 207 14.04 -0.75 3.00
N GLU A 208 14.82 -0.11 3.89
CA GLU A 208 15.73 0.97 3.54
C GLU A 208 16.80 0.52 2.54
N ALA A 209 17.37 -0.68 2.71
CA ALA A 209 18.35 -1.24 1.79
C ALA A 209 17.75 -1.51 0.40
N ILE A 210 16.50 -1.97 0.32
CA ILE A 210 15.79 -2.17 -0.94
C ILE A 210 15.55 -0.83 -1.64
N VAL A 211 15.03 0.17 -0.91
CA VAL A 211 14.82 1.52 -1.44
C VAL A 211 16.12 2.10 -1.98
N GLN A 212 17.20 2.00 -1.21
CA GLN A 212 18.50 2.49 -1.61
C GLN A 212 19.02 1.79 -2.88
N ALA A 213 18.92 0.46 -2.94
CA ALA A 213 19.34 -0.32 -4.10
C ALA A 213 18.56 0.04 -5.36
N VAL A 214 17.24 0.23 -5.27
CA VAL A 214 16.41 0.66 -6.39
C VAL A 214 16.86 2.03 -6.91
N VAL A 215 17.08 2.97 -6.01
CA VAL A 215 17.52 4.34 -6.38
C VAL A 215 18.88 4.31 -7.05
N GLU A 216 19.86 3.64 -6.45
CA GLU A 216 21.22 3.55 -7.01
C GLU A 216 21.21 2.90 -8.40
N LEU A 217 20.58 1.73 -8.56
CA LEU A 217 20.51 1.05 -9.84
C LEU A 217 19.77 1.86 -10.91
N ALA A 218 18.69 2.57 -10.52
CA ALA A 218 17.95 3.41 -11.43
C ALA A 218 18.76 4.59 -11.93
N LEU A 219 19.41 5.33 -11.01
CA LEU A 219 20.11 6.55 -11.35
C LEU A 219 21.48 6.29 -11.99
N ASP A 220 22.23 5.29 -11.55
CA ASP A 220 23.51 4.92 -12.17
C ASP A 220 23.34 4.53 -13.64
N GLY A 221 22.23 3.85 -13.97
CA GLY A 221 21.88 3.54 -15.35
C GLY A 221 21.47 4.75 -16.20
N LEU A 222 21.12 5.86 -15.56
CA LEU A 222 20.68 7.10 -16.22
C LEU A 222 21.79 8.15 -16.35
N HIS A 223 22.95 7.99 -15.71
CA HIS A 223 24.03 8.95 -15.84
C HIS A 223 24.44 9.16 -17.31
N ALA A 224 24.72 10.42 -17.67
CA ALA A 224 25.25 10.73 -18.98
C ALA A 224 26.57 9.97 -19.20
N ARG A 225 26.73 9.33 -20.36
CA ARG A 225 28.00 8.69 -20.72
C ARG A 225 29.06 9.78 -20.79
N ARG A 226 30.14 9.62 -20.03
CA ARG A 226 31.36 10.43 -20.24
C ARG A 226 32.05 9.86 -21.48
N ASP A 227 32.06 10.64 -22.57
CA ASP A 227 32.87 10.36 -23.75
C ASP A 227 34.37 10.51 -23.41
#